data_f50895c76a4d3d8c06b8eb500543339b
#
_entry.id   f50895c76a4d3d8c06b8eb500543339b
#
_cell.length_a   1.000
_cell.length_b   1.000
_cell.length_c   1.000
_cell.angle_alpha   90.00
_cell.angle_beta   90.00
_cell.angle_gamma   90.00
#
_symmetry.space_group_name_H-M   'P 1'
#
loop_
_entity.id
_entity.type
_entity.pdbx_description
1 polymer ?
#
loop_
_entity_poly.entity_id
_entity_poly.type
_entity_poly.pdbx_seq_one_letter_code
_entity_poly.pdbx_strand_id
1 'polypeptide(L)'
;MSLEIFVADIKEIPLHGKCIDVVTSSHALEPNGRNLVLLLKDLFRITKRKLILFEPSYELNSKEGKDRMDSLGYIKNIEAEVEKLGGKVTDIIPICEVSNPLNPTACYVIEPPTVKSVTLDSPVYCVPGTDFKIENNGSFLLSKDTGLLFPILDGIPILRTNSAILAMAKFKKS
;
A
#
# COMPACT_ATOMS: atom_id res chain seq x y z
N MET A 1 20.14 -5.21 10.08
CA MET A 1 18.95 -4.74 9.35
C MET A 1 18.75 -5.70 8.20
N SER A 2 17.60 -6.35 8.09
CA SER A 2 17.26 -7.24 6.97
C SER A 2 16.39 -6.46 5.99
N LEU A 3 16.61 -6.66 4.69
CA LEU A 3 15.78 -6.13 3.60
C LEU A 3 14.97 -7.29 3.03
N GLU A 4 13.66 -7.13 2.96
CA GLU A 4 12.76 -8.05 2.27
C GLU A 4 12.13 -7.35 1.07
N ILE A 5 12.10 -8.03 -0.06
CA ILE A 5 11.55 -7.50 -1.32
C ILE A 5 10.48 -8.47 -1.81
N PHE A 6 9.35 -7.97 -2.26
CA PHE A 6 8.32 -8.76 -2.94
C PHE A 6 7.61 -7.94 -4.02
N VAL A 7 6.96 -8.60 -4.94
CA VAL A 7 6.13 -7.99 -5.98
C VAL A 7 4.66 -8.12 -5.58
N ALA A 8 3.94 -7.01 -5.58
CA ALA A 8 2.51 -6.97 -5.25
C ALA A 8 1.76 -5.89 -6.04
N ASP A 9 0.44 -5.92 -5.98
CA ASP A 9 -0.40 -4.79 -6.40
C ASP A 9 -0.62 -3.88 -5.19
N ILE A 10 -0.43 -2.57 -5.35
CA ILE A 10 -0.65 -1.58 -4.29
C ILE A 10 -2.11 -1.51 -3.83
N LYS A 11 -3.04 -2.03 -4.63
CA LYS A 11 -4.47 -2.09 -4.29
C LYS A 11 -4.83 -3.27 -3.39
N GLU A 12 -3.93 -4.25 -3.28
CA GLU A 12 -4.11 -5.49 -2.52
C GLU A 12 -2.79 -5.86 -1.84
N ILE A 13 -2.32 -5.04 -0.88
CA ILE A 13 -1.03 -5.25 -0.22
C ILE A 13 -1.07 -6.55 0.58
N PRO A 14 -0.17 -7.52 0.29
CA PRO A 14 -0.22 -8.87 0.84
C PRO A 14 0.39 -8.96 2.25
N LEU A 15 0.05 -8.04 3.12
CA LEU A 15 0.53 -7.96 4.50
C LEU A 15 -0.65 -7.95 5.46
N HIS A 16 -0.50 -8.60 6.60
CA HIS A 16 -1.49 -8.56 7.69
C HIS A 16 -1.69 -7.13 8.21
N GLY A 17 -2.87 -6.87 8.76
CA GLY A 17 -3.18 -5.57 9.36
C GLY A 17 -2.26 -5.21 10.53
N LYS A 18 -1.93 -3.92 10.64
CA LYS A 18 -1.13 -3.36 11.75
C LYS A 18 0.19 -4.09 11.99
N CYS A 19 0.93 -4.39 10.93
CA CYS A 19 2.22 -5.10 11.03
C CYS A 19 3.44 -4.21 10.71
N ILE A 20 3.26 -3.02 10.14
CA ILE A 20 4.36 -2.10 9.77
C ILE A 20 4.29 -0.83 10.62
N ASP A 21 5.39 -0.47 11.31
CA ASP A 21 5.42 0.73 12.15
C ASP A 21 5.31 2.01 11.35
N VAL A 22 6.09 2.13 10.29
CA VAL A 22 6.09 3.28 9.39
C VAL A 22 6.01 2.79 7.94
N VAL A 23 4.98 3.25 7.22
CA VAL A 23 4.82 3.01 5.80
C VAL A 23 5.16 4.28 5.04
N THR A 24 5.92 4.17 3.96
CA THR A 24 6.24 5.29 3.08
C THR A 24 5.86 4.98 1.64
N SER A 25 5.43 6.00 0.91
CA SER A 25 5.16 5.95 -0.53
C SER A 25 5.72 7.19 -1.19
N SER A 26 6.23 7.03 -2.39
CA SER A 26 6.73 8.17 -3.21
C SER A 26 6.21 8.01 -4.64
N HIS A 27 5.36 8.93 -5.08
CA HIS A 27 4.75 8.99 -6.41
C HIS A 27 4.05 7.69 -6.87
N ALA A 28 3.73 6.77 -5.94
CA ALA A 28 3.05 5.53 -6.28
C ALA A 28 1.52 5.68 -6.30
N LEU A 29 0.98 6.65 -5.56
CA LEU A 29 -0.45 6.95 -5.54
C LEU A 29 -0.86 7.86 -6.70
N GLU A 30 0.03 8.70 -7.17
CA GLU A 30 -0.18 9.74 -8.18
C GLU A 30 -1.10 9.33 -9.34
N PRO A 31 -0.88 8.21 -10.06
CA PRO A 31 -1.69 7.83 -11.22
C PRO A 31 -3.03 7.16 -10.84
N ASN A 32 -3.35 7.11 -9.56
CA ASN A 32 -4.48 6.33 -9.04
C ASN A 32 -5.59 7.21 -8.43
N GLY A 33 -5.81 8.41 -8.91
CA GLY A 33 -6.76 9.36 -8.31
C GLY A 33 -8.16 8.80 -8.07
N ARG A 34 -8.67 7.98 -8.98
CA ARG A 34 -9.98 7.31 -8.83
C ARG A 34 -10.00 6.24 -7.74
N ASN A 35 -8.85 5.74 -7.33
CA ASN A 35 -8.71 4.67 -6.33
C ASN A 35 -8.11 5.16 -5.01
N LEU A 36 -7.88 6.48 -4.84
CA LEU A 36 -7.19 7.03 -3.66
C LEU A 36 -7.77 6.51 -2.35
N VAL A 37 -9.10 6.50 -2.22
CA VAL A 37 -9.78 6.01 -1.00
C VAL A 37 -9.48 4.55 -0.72
N LEU A 38 -9.44 3.70 -1.74
CA LEU A 38 -9.10 2.27 -1.59
C LEU A 38 -7.65 2.09 -1.17
N LEU A 39 -6.73 2.83 -1.80
CA LEU A 39 -5.31 2.79 -1.47
C LEU A 39 -5.04 3.26 -0.05
N LEU A 40 -5.64 4.37 0.37
CA LEU A 40 -5.51 4.88 1.74
C LEU A 40 -6.06 3.88 2.77
N LYS A 41 -7.19 3.22 2.50
CA LYS A 41 -7.74 2.19 3.39
C LYS A 41 -6.75 1.04 3.57
N ASP A 42 -6.14 0.57 2.49
CA ASP A 42 -5.20 -0.56 2.57
C ASP A 42 -3.87 -0.15 3.23
N LEU A 43 -3.35 1.04 2.92
CA LEU A 43 -2.20 1.61 3.62
C LEU A 43 -2.47 1.80 5.12
N PHE A 44 -3.65 2.30 5.50
CA PHE A 44 -4.04 2.41 6.91
C PHE A 44 -4.19 1.06 7.60
N ARG A 45 -4.66 0.05 6.87
CA ARG A 45 -4.80 -1.31 7.38
C ARG A 45 -3.46 -1.86 7.87
N ILE A 46 -2.39 -1.70 7.09
CA ILE A 46 -1.08 -2.25 7.42
C ILE A 46 -0.24 -1.37 8.36
N THR A 47 -0.52 -0.06 8.42
CA THR A 47 0.28 0.91 9.18
C THR A 47 -0.10 0.92 10.66
N LYS A 48 0.90 0.76 11.56
CA LYS A 48 0.72 0.90 13.00
C LYS A 48 0.74 2.35 13.45
N ARG A 49 1.78 3.11 13.08
CA ARG A 49 2.11 4.39 13.69
C ARG A 49 2.03 5.58 12.73
N LYS A 50 2.76 5.53 11.63
CA LYS A 50 2.85 6.66 10.69
C LYS A 50 2.80 6.19 9.25
N LEU A 51 2.03 6.89 8.43
CA LEU A 51 2.06 6.81 6.97
C LEU A 51 2.66 8.12 6.45
N ILE A 52 3.71 8.02 5.64
CA ILE A 52 4.41 9.16 5.07
C ILE A 52 4.30 9.08 3.55
N LEU A 53 3.64 10.05 2.94
CA LEU A 53 3.41 10.09 1.50
C LEU A 53 4.18 11.24 0.88
N PHE A 54 5.00 10.96 -0.11
CA PHE A 54 5.64 11.94 -0.98
C PHE A 54 4.89 11.92 -2.31
N GLU A 55 3.88 12.76 -2.44
CA GLU A 55 2.96 12.73 -3.58
C GLU A 55 2.73 14.14 -4.12
N PRO A 56 2.32 14.28 -5.39
CA PRO A 56 1.96 15.57 -5.94
C PRO A 56 0.81 16.22 -5.15
N SER A 57 0.98 17.49 -4.85
CA SER A 57 -0.04 18.27 -4.14
C SER A 57 -0.85 19.09 -5.12
N TYR A 58 -2.11 18.69 -5.30
CA TYR A 58 -3.07 19.45 -6.10
C TYR A 58 -3.30 20.85 -5.51
N GLU A 59 -3.39 20.94 -4.18
CA GLU A 59 -3.72 22.15 -3.43
C GLU A 59 -2.64 23.21 -3.57
N LEU A 60 -1.35 22.80 -3.60
CA LEU A 60 -0.20 23.69 -3.75
C LEU A 60 0.10 24.05 -5.22
N ASN A 61 -0.62 23.46 -6.18
CA ASN A 61 -0.30 23.61 -7.59
C ASN A 61 -0.86 24.91 -8.18
N SER A 62 -0.22 25.40 -9.26
CA SER A 62 -0.75 26.46 -10.12
C SER A 62 -2.04 26.01 -10.82
N LYS A 63 -2.78 26.97 -11.41
CA LYS A 63 -3.96 26.64 -12.21
C LYS A 63 -3.63 25.67 -13.34
N GLU A 64 -2.58 25.94 -14.09
CA GLU A 64 -2.12 25.09 -15.20
C GLU A 64 -1.76 23.68 -14.71
N GLY A 65 -1.05 23.59 -13.58
CA GLY A 65 -0.72 22.31 -12.97
C GLY A 65 -1.96 21.54 -12.49
N LYS A 66 -2.96 22.20 -11.93
CA LYS A 66 -4.24 21.60 -11.55
C LYS A 66 -4.99 21.04 -12.77
N ASP A 67 -5.09 21.83 -13.83
CA ASP A 67 -5.74 21.41 -15.09
C ASP A 67 -5.03 20.17 -15.68
N ARG A 68 -3.69 20.15 -15.61
CA ARG A 68 -2.89 18.97 -15.99
C ARG A 68 -3.18 17.75 -15.11
N MET A 69 -3.17 17.90 -13.79
CA MET A 69 -3.46 16.80 -12.85
C MET A 69 -4.87 16.24 -13.06
N ASP A 70 -5.85 17.10 -13.30
CA ASP A 70 -7.21 16.68 -13.61
C ASP A 70 -7.29 15.89 -14.92
N SER A 71 -6.61 16.34 -15.97
CA SER A 71 -6.56 15.65 -17.27
C SER A 71 -5.92 14.27 -17.19
N LEU A 72 -4.94 14.08 -16.30
CA LEU A 72 -4.22 12.83 -16.08
C LEU A 72 -4.92 11.91 -15.05
N GLY A 73 -5.95 12.42 -14.36
CA GLY A 73 -6.64 11.67 -13.33
C GLY A 73 -5.78 11.42 -12.08
N TYR A 74 -4.88 12.35 -11.76
CA TYR A 74 -4.01 12.27 -10.59
C TYR A 74 -4.78 12.42 -9.29
N ILE A 75 -4.15 12.01 -8.19
CA ILE A 75 -4.72 12.16 -6.85
C ILE A 75 -4.89 13.64 -6.48
N LYS A 76 -5.91 13.91 -5.68
CA LYS A 76 -6.19 15.22 -5.09
C LYS A 76 -6.94 15.06 -3.78
N ASN A 77 -6.99 16.13 -2.99
CA ASN A 77 -7.70 16.16 -1.71
C ASN A 77 -7.23 15.09 -0.71
N ILE A 78 -5.92 14.79 -0.69
CA ILE A 78 -5.36 13.75 0.18
C ILE A 78 -5.78 13.98 1.64
N GLU A 79 -5.64 15.21 2.15
CA GLU A 79 -5.99 15.56 3.53
C GLU A 79 -7.46 15.26 3.83
N ALA A 80 -8.37 15.72 2.99
CA ALA A 80 -9.81 15.51 3.17
C ALA A 80 -10.19 14.00 3.11
N GLU A 81 -9.56 13.24 2.23
CA GLU A 81 -9.83 11.80 2.14
C GLU A 81 -9.23 11.03 3.34
N VAL A 82 -8.07 11.46 3.85
CA VAL A 82 -7.49 10.93 5.09
C VAL A 82 -8.43 11.14 6.28
N GLU A 83 -8.94 12.37 6.45
CA GLU A 83 -9.87 12.72 7.53
C GLU A 83 -11.18 11.93 7.45
N LYS A 84 -11.79 11.83 6.28
CA LYS A 84 -13.00 11.02 6.05
C LYS A 84 -12.82 9.55 6.44
N LEU A 85 -11.60 9.04 6.33
CA LEU A 85 -11.25 7.68 6.72
C LEU A 85 -10.87 7.55 8.19
N GLY A 86 -10.96 8.63 8.96
CA GLY A 86 -10.64 8.68 10.40
C GLY A 86 -9.15 8.77 10.71
N GLY A 87 -8.31 9.01 9.70
CA GLY A 87 -6.90 9.35 9.88
C GLY A 87 -6.73 10.84 10.18
N LYS A 88 -5.50 11.25 10.48
CA LYS A 88 -5.16 12.65 10.74
C LYS A 88 -3.88 13.01 10.01
N VAL A 89 -3.91 14.03 9.17
CA VAL A 89 -2.70 14.67 8.64
C VAL A 89 -2.11 15.55 9.73
N THR A 90 -0.89 15.25 10.17
CA THR A 90 -0.20 16.04 11.21
C THR A 90 0.68 17.11 10.61
N ASP A 91 1.24 16.87 9.43
CA ASP A 91 2.10 17.82 8.75
C ASP A 91 1.94 17.69 7.23
N ILE A 92 2.04 18.81 6.53
CA ILE A 92 2.17 18.89 5.06
C ILE A 92 3.39 19.75 4.78
N ILE A 93 4.46 19.13 4.28
CA ILE A 93 5.75 19.77 4.07
C ILE A 93 5.99 19.87 2.56
N PRO A 94 5.92 21.08 1.95
CA PRO A 94 6.24 21.25 0.54
C PRO A 94 7.70 20.90 0.24
N ILE A 95 7.94 20.16 -0.85
CA ILE A 95 9.27 19.88 -1.34
C ILE A 95 9.67 21.01 -2.32
N CYS A 96 10.68 21.80 -1.94
CA CYS A 96 11.06 23.01 -2.68
C CYS A 96 11.73 22.71 -4.03
N GLU A 97 12.46 21.59 -4.12
CA GLU A 97 13.19 21.20 -5.33
C GLU A 97 12.44 20.10 -6.06
N VAL A 98 11.63 20.47 -7.04
CA VAL A 98 10.92 19.55 -7.92
C VAL A 98 11.40 19.72 -9.35
N SER A 99 11.58 18.62 -10.06
CA SER A 99 12.03 18.64 -11.48
C SER A 99 10.96 19.18 -12.43
N ASN A 100 9.69 19.08 -12.06
CA ASN A 100 8.55 19.57 -12.84
C ASN A 100 7.71 20.55 -12.01
N PRO A 101 7.73 21.87 -12.31
CA PRO A 101 6.96 22.88 -11.60
C PRO A 101 5.43 22.66 -11.66
N LEU A 102 4.94 21.92 -12.66
CA LEU A 102 3.52 21.58 -12.80
C LEU A 102 3.14 20.33 -11.98
N ASN A 103 4.07 19.79 -11.20
CA ASN A 103 3.88 18.64 -10.32
C ASN A 103 4.52 18.87 -8.95
N PRO A 104 4.15 19.96 -8.22
CA PRO A 104 4.73 20.23 -6.92
C PRO A 104 4.44 19.07 -5.97
N THR A 105 5.47 18.55 -5.34
CA THR A 105 5.39 17.44 -4.39
C THR A 105 5.30 17.97 -2.97
N ALA A 106 4.49 17.32 -2.13
CA ALA A 106 4.52 17.53 -0.69
C ALA A 106 4.73 16.19 0.05
N CYS A 107 5.34 16.30 1.23
CA CYS A 107 5.42 15.22 2.18
C CYS A 107 4.22 15.34 3.15
N TYR A 108 3.32 14.38 3.12
CA TYR A 108 2.20 14.27 4.05
C TYR A 108 2.56 13.30 5.16
N VAL A 109 2.58 13.79 6.40
CA VAL A 109 2.77 12.96 7.59
C VAL A 109 1.40 12.64 8.19
N ILE A 110 1.04 11.37 8.25
CA ILE A 110 -0.32 10.93 8.55
C ILE A 110 -0.31 9.94 9.72
N GLU A 111 -1.20 10.15 10.66
CA GLU A 111 -1.59 9.17 11.68
C GLU A 111 -2.77 8.35 11.17
N PRO A 112 -2.62 7.02 11.04
CA PRO A 112 -3.74 6.18 10.65
C PRO A 112 -4.80 6.12 11.75
N PRO A 113 -6.06 5.78 11.42
CA PRO A 113 -7.11 5.63 12.41
C PRO A 113 -6.72 4.60 13.47
N THR A 114 -7.07 4.91 14.73
CA THR A 114 -6.88 3.99 15.86
C THR A 114 -7.91 2.87 15.77
N VAL A 115 -7.46 1.66 15.51
CA VAL A 115 -8.31 0.47 15.46
C VAL A 115 -7.89 -0.47 16.58
N LYS A 116 -8.84 -1.04 17.30
CA LYS A 116 -8.59 -2.15 18.23
C LYS A 116 -8.28 -3.40 17.41
N SER A 117 -7.01 -3.61 17.07
CA SER A 117 -6.56 -4.80 16.35
C SER A 117 -5.34 -5.39 17.05
N VAL A 118 -5.14 -6.68 16.87
CA VAL A 118 -3.90 -7.34 17.30
C VAL A 118 -2.76 -6.75 16.47
N THR A 119 -1.79 -6.14 17.16
CA THR A 119 -0.54 -5.70 16.53
C THR A 119 0.41 -6.88 16.45
N LEU A 120 1.01 -7.09 15.29
CA LEU A 120 2.03 -8.12 15.10
C LEU A 120 3.42 -7.49 15.24
N ASP A 121 4.34 -8.20 15.87
CA ASP A 121 5.70 -7.69 16.09
C ASP A 121 6.56 -7.72 14.83
N SER A 122 6.14 -8.47 13.82
CA SER A 122 6.83 -8.57 12.52
C SER A 122 5.82 -8.59 11.37
N PRO A 123 6.24 -8.22 10.15
CA PRO A 123 5.42 -8.38 8.95
C PRO A 123 5.01 -9.83 8.75
N VAL A 124 3.74 -10.06 8.44
CA VAL A 124 3.19 -11.38 8.11
C VAL A 124 2.53 -11.30 6.75
N TYR A 125 2.97 -12.15 5.82
CA TYR A 125 2.37 -12.25 4.50
C TYR A 125 0.98 -12.87 4.56
N CYS A 126 0.07 -12.28 3.76
CA CYS A 126 -1.30 -12.76 3.59
C CYS A 126 -1.64 -12.89 2.10
N VAL A 127 -2.63 -13.69 1.79
CA VAL A 127 -3.23 -13.71 0.45
C VAL A 127 -3.74 -12.30 0.14
N PRO A 128 -3.36 -11.69 -1.01
CA PRO A 128 -3.75 -10.34 -1.36
C PRO A 128 -5.25 -10.09 -1.18
N GLY A 129 -5.61 -8.96 -0.56
CA GLY A 129 -6.99 -8.60 -0.27
C GLY A 129 -7.67 -9.38 0.86
N THR A 130 -6.94 -10.22 1.61
CA THR A 130 -7.48 -11.04 2.70
C THR A 130 -6.58 -11.04 3.93
N ASP A 131 -7.02 -11.67 5.03
CA ASP A 131 -6.21 -11.93 6.23
C ASP A 131 -5.71 -13.39 6.30
N PHE A 132 -5.92 -14.21 5.26
CA PHE A 132 -5.42 -15.59 5.22
C PHE A 132 -3.90 -15.61 5.11
N LYS A 133 -3.25 -16.20 6.09
CA LYS A 133 -1.77 -16.25 6.16
C LYS A 133 -1.17 -17.06 5.03
N ILE A 134 0.04 -16.65 4.65
CA ILE A 134 0.89 -17.35 3.69
C ILE A 134 2.14 -17.83 4.44
N GLU A 135 2.47 -19.10 4.30
CA GLU A 135 3.67 -19.72 4.87
C GLU A 135 4.74 -19.89 3.79
N ASN A 136 5.98 -19.61 4.14
CA ASN A 136 7.12 -19.85 3.27
C ASN A 136 7.53 -21.33 3.35
N ASN A 137 7.60 -21.98 2.21
CA ASN A 137 7.99 -23.40 2.08
C ASN A 137 9.33 -23.57 1.32
N GLY A 138 10.13 -22.52 1.29
CA GLY A 138 11.44 -22.48 0.63
C GLY A 138 11.37 -22.15 -0.87
N SER A 139 10.66 -22.96 -1.65
CA SER A 139 10.53 -22.78 -3.10
C SER A 139 9.30 -21.99 -3.54
N PHE A 140 8.33 -21.82 -2.66
CA PHE A 140 7.09 -21.11 -2.88
C PHE A 140 6.46 -20.68 -1.57
N LEU A 141 5.48 -19.79 -1.66
CA LEU A 141 4.65 -19.37 -0.55
C LEU A 141 3.26 -20.03 -0.70
N LEU A 142 2.69 -20.55 0.38
CA LEU A 142 1.42 -21.28 0.36
C LEU A 142 0.48 -20.78 1.45
N SER A 143 -0.75 -20.48 1.09
CA SER A 143 -1.84 -20.36 2.05
C SER A 143 -2.55 -21.71 2.20
N LYS A 144 -2.50 -22.28 3.41
CA LYS A 144 -3.21 -23.54 3.72
C LYS A 144 -4.72 -23.38 3.72
N ASP A 145 -5.19 -22.18 4.08
CA ASP A 145 -6.63 -21.89 4.17
C ASP A 145 -7.30 -21.79 2.79
N THR A 146 -6.61 -21.19 1.83
CA THR A 146 -7.15 -20.99 0.48
C THR A 146 -6.62 -21.98 -0.55
N GLY A 147 -5.51 -22.67 -0.25
CA GLY A 147 -4.80 -23.52 -1.21
C GLY A 147 -4.07 -22.75 -2.30
N LEU A 148 -3.97 -21.45 -2.21
CA LEU A 148 -3.25 -20.62 -3.16
C LEU A 148 -1.75 -20.71 -2.89
N LEU A 149 -1.01 -20.92 -3.98
CA LEU A 149 0.45 -20.96 -4.02
C LEU A 149 0.95 -19.74 -4.79
N PHE A 150 1.96 -19.06 -4.24
CA PHE A 150 2.62 -17.93 -4.87
C PHE A 150 4.07 -18.29 -5.18
N PRO A 151 4.55 -18.05 -6.42
CA PRO A 151 5.91 -18.38 -6.81
C PRO A 151 6.93 -17.45 -6.17
N ILE A 152 8.14 -17.96 -5.99
CA ILE A 152 9.34 -17.18 -5.68
C ILE A 152 10.25 -17.23 -6.90
N LEU A 153 10.57 -16.07 -7.48
CA LEU A 153 11.46 -15.94 -8.64
C LEU A 153 12.73 -15.23 -8.20
N ASP A 154 13.87 -15.89 -8.35
CA ASP A 154 15.19 -15.36 -7.94
C ASP A 154 15.20 -14.83 -6.49
N GLY A 155 14.54 -15.55 -5.58
CA GLY A 155 14.41 -15.16 -4.18
C GLY A 155 13.36 -14.08 -3.88
N ILE A 156 12.66 -13.56 -4.90
CA ILE A 156 11.64 -12.52 -4.76
C ILE A 156 10.24 -13.15 -4.82
N PRO A 157 9.45 -13.07 -3.74
CA PRO A 157 8.04 -13.51 -3.74
C PRO A 157 7.18 -12.69 -4.70
N ILE A 158 6.36 -13.37 -5.50
CA ILE A 158 5.39 -12.74 -6.41
C ILE A 158 4.00 -12.87 -5.79
N LEU A 159 3.63 -11.89 -4.99
CA LEU A 159 2.40 -11.87 -4.19
C LEU A 159 1.30 -11.06 -4.90
N ARG A 160 0.91 -11.52 -6.08
CA ARG A 160 -0.19 -10.94 -6.86
C ARG A 160 -1.25 -12.00 -7.09
N THR A 161 -2.52 -11.63 -6.96
CA THR A 161 -3.67 -12.54 -7.13
C THR A 161 -3.65 -13.24 -8.49
N ASN A 162 -3.29 -12.53 -9.56
CA ASN A 162 -3.21 -13.07 -10.91
C ASN A 162 -1.96 -13.96 -11.17
N SER A 163 -1.03 -14.02 -10.22
CA SER A 163 0.15 -14.90 -10.29
C SER A 163 0.02 -16.12 -9.38
N ALA A 164 -1.10 -16.21 -8.64
CA ALA A 164 -1.36 -17.32 -7.75
C ALA A 164 -1.77 -18.59 -8.52
N ILE A 165 -1.35 -19.73 -8.01
CA ILE A 165 -1.68 -21.06 -8.54
C ILE A 165 -2.50 -21.80 -7.49
N LEU A 166 -3.62 -22.41 -7.90
CA LEU A 166 -4.41 -23.26 -7.00
C LEU A 166 -3.75 -24.65 -6.86
N ALA A 167 -3.27 -24.95 -5.65
CA ALA A 167 -2.60 -26.20 -5.34
C ALA A 167 -3.61 -27.33 -5.07
N MET A 168 -4.29 -27.83 -6.10
CA MET A 168 -5.37 -28.83 -6.01
C MET A 168 -4.99 -30.11 -5.27
N ALA A 169 -3.71 -30.52 -5.30
CA ALA A 169 -3.23 -31.71 -4.59
C ALA A 169 -3.34 -31.58 -3.05
N LYS A 170 -3.42 -30.36 -2.52
CA LYS A 170 -3.58 -30.11 -1.08
C LYS A 170 -5.02 -30.32 -0.58
N PHE A 171 -6.01 -30.37 -1.50
CA PHE A 171 -7.43 -30.58 -1.17
C PHE A 171 -7.86 -32.04 -1.21
N LYS A 172 -6.98 -32.98 -1.65
CA LYS A 172 -7.31 -34.39 -1.50
C LYS A 172 -7.20 -34.75 -0.02
N LYS A 173 -8.36 -34.90 0.62
CA LYS A 173 -8.44 -35.53 1.94
C LYS A 173 -7.85 -36.93 1.82
N SER A 174 -6.83 -37.21 2.63
CA SER A 174 -6.43 -38.56 2.98
C SER A 174 -7.57 -39.27 3.70
#